data_739065251d666c788cb6e97a1ebb62b9
#
_entry.id   739065251d666c788cb6e97a1ebb62b9
#
_cell.length_a   1.000
_cell.length_b   1.000
_cell.length_c   1.000
_cell.angle_alpha   90.00
_cell.angle_beta   90.00
_cell.angle_gamma   90.00
#
_symmetry.space_group_name_H-M   'P 1'
#
loop_
_entity.id
_entity.type
_entity.pdbx_description
1 polymer ?
#
loop_
_entity_poly.entity_id
_entity_poly.type
_entity_poly.pdbx_seq_one_letter_code
_entity_poly.pdbx_strand_id
1 'polypeptide(L)'
;MKITVLGCGAIGKLWLAALSDNHEVQGWMRIPQPYLNVNIDSLNGEPFYGQFTTNDPEFLAQTELLLVCLKAWQTSEAVNQLLPQIPESCPVLLLHNGMGVARELSRCPNPLLTGITSHGAYEENGLLHHSRRGL
;
A
#
# COMPACT_ATOMS: atom_id res chain seq x y z
N MET A 1 -6.35 -3.66 -13.08
CA MET A 1 -6.90 -3.80 -11.70
C MET A 1 -6.70 -2.48 -10.96
N LYS A 2 -7.68 -2.07 -10.21
CA LYS A 2 -7.57 -0.86 -9.37
C LYS A 2 -7.11 -1.23 -7.97
N ILE A 3 -5.97 -0.68 -7.57
CA ILE A 3 -5.32 -1.01 -6.30
C ILE A 3 -5.14 0.26 -5.48
N THR A 4 -5.58 0.22 -4.23
CA THR A 4 -5.30 1.27 -3.26
C THR A 4 -4.23 0.77 -2.28
N VAL A 5 -3.17 1.55 -2.12
CA VAL A 5 -2.09 1.24 -1.18
C VAL A 5 -2.28 2.07 0.08
N LEU A 6 -2.60 1.40 1.18
CA LEU A 6 -2.78 2.03 2.48
C LEU A 6 -1.45 2.08 3.21
N GLY A 7 -0.99 3.29 3.51
CA GLY A 7 0.31 3.50 4.12
C GLY A 7 1.38 3.78 3.07
N CYS A 8 1.74 5.05 2.93
CA CYS A 8 2.66 5.54 1.89
C CYS A 8 4.04 5.89 2.47
N GLY A 9 4.55 5.03 3.35
CA GLY A 9 5.95 5.05 3.74
C GLY A 9 6.84 4.46 2.65
N ALA A 10 8.08 4.11 2.98
CA ALA A 10 9.04 3.64 1.99
C ALA A 10 8.55 2.40 1.23
N ILE A 11 8.03 1.40 1.93
CA ILE A 11 7.53 0.17 1.30
C ILE A 11 6.27 0.43 0.46
N GLY A 12 5.34 1.24 0.98
CA GLY A 12 4.13 1.59 0.22
C GLY A 12 4.45 2.31 -1.08
N LYS A 13 5.39 3.24 -1.06
CA LYS A 13 5.85 3.93 -2.27
C LYS A 13 6.49 2.99 -3.27
N LEU A 14 7.27 2.02 -2.80
CA LEU A 14 7.87 1.02 -3.66
C LEU A 14 6.79 0.21 -4.39
N TRP A 15 5.75 -0.21 -3.68
CA TRP A 15 4.66 -0.95 -4.28
C TRP A 15 3.84 -0.11 -5.26
N LEU A 16 3.59 1.16 -4.94
CA LEU A 16 2.94 2.08 -5.89
C LEU A 16 3.70 2.12 -7.21
N ALA A 17 5.01 2.32 -7.14
CA ALA A 17 5.85 2.38 -8.34
C ALA A 17 5.84 1.05 -9.11
N ALA A 18 6.01 -0.07 -8.40
CA ALA A 18 6.08 -1.38 -9.02
C ALA A 18 4.77 -1.78 -9.69
N LEU A 19 3.63 -1.43 -9.10
CA LEU A 19 2.32 -1.81 -9.61
C LEU A 19 1.79 -0.87 -10.69
N SER A 20 2.34 0.34 -10.80
CA SER A 20 1.83 1.36 -11.72
C SER A 20 1.99 1.01 -13.20
N ASP A 21 2.90 0.11 -13.54
CA ASP A 21 3.13 -0.29 -14.94
C ASP A 21 1.94 -1.06 -15.53
N ASN A 22 1.25 -1.86 -14.71
CA ASN A 22 0.23 -2.77 -15.18
C ASN A 22 -1.14 -2.55 -14.55
N HIS A 23 -1.23 -1.65 -13.59
CA HIS A 23 -2.45 -1.42 -12.82
C HIS A 23 -2.69 0.06 -12.58
N GLU A 24 -3.95 0.40 -12.32
CA GLU A 24 -4.30 1.72 -11.83
C GLU A 24 -4.12 1.71 -10.32
N VAL A 25 -3.37 2.68 -9.79
CA VAL A 25 -3.01 2.71 -8.37
C VAL A 25 -3.25 4.08 -7.77
N GLN A 26 -3.57 4.11 -6.48
CA GLN A 26 -3.53 5.31 -5.65
C GLN A 26 -2.93 5.00 -4.30
N GLY A 27 -2.37 6.02 -3.66
CA GLY A 27 -1.99 5.95 -2.26
C GLY A 27 -3.13 6.41 -1.36
N TRP A 28 -3.21 5.85 -0.17
CA TRP A 28 -4.12 6.34 0.86
C TRP A 28 -3.31 6.71 2.09
N MET A 29 -3.32 7.99 2.42
CA MET A 29 -2.51 8.56 3.47
C MET A 29 -3.39 8.96 4.65
N ARG A 30 -2.82 8.89 5.85
CA ARG A 30 -3.51 9.33 7.07
C ARG A 30 -3.92 10.81 6.98
N ILE A 31 -3.02 11.65 6.45
CA ILE A 31 -3.30 13.05 6.20
C ILE A 31 -3.39 13.24 4.70
N PRO A 32 -4.58 13.52 4.15
CA PRO A 32 -4.74 13.66 2.71
C PRO A 32 -3.88 14.78 2.14
N GLN A 33 -3.28 14.51 0.97
CA GLN A 33 -2.52 15.48 0.20
C GLN A 33 -3.03 15.44 -1.25
N PRO A 34 -2.82 16.51 -2.03
CA PRO A 34 -3.33 16.52 -3.42
C PRO A 34 -2.71 15.45 -4.30
N TYR A 35 -1.46 15.08 -4.02
CA TYR A 35 -0.75 14.04 -4.78
C TYR A 35 0.44 13.55 -3.97
N LEU A 36 1.02 12.44 -4.43
CA LEU A 36 2.22 11.86 -3.83
C LEU A 36 3.30 11.71 -4.90
N ASN A 37 4.45 12.31 -4.67
CA ASN A 37 5.63 12.12 -5.52
C ASN A 37 6.43 10.94 -5.02
N VAL A 38 6.81 10.04 -5.94
CA VAL A 38 7.66 8.89 -5.64
C VAL A 38 8.88 8.95 -6.53
N ASN A 39 10.04 8.99 -5.91
CA ASN A 39 11.34 9.07 -6.58
C ASN A 39 12.22 7.94 -6.03
N ILE A 40 12.56 6.98 -6.88
CA ILE A 40 13.29 5.77 -6.49
C ILE A 40 14.62 5.75 -7.24
N ASP A 41 15.71 5.47 -6.52
CA ASP A 41 17.05 5.43 -7.11
C ASP A 41 17.23 4.27 -8.08
N SER A 42 16.63 3.13 -7.80
CA SER A 42 16.67 1.97 -8.67
C SER A 42 15.43 1.10 -8.48
N LEU A 43 14.61 1.04 -9.52
CA LEU A 43 13.48 0.12 -9.62
C LEU A 43 13.75 -0.77 -10.83
N ASN A 44 13.96 -2.08 -10.58
CA ASN A 44 14.32 -3.03 -11.63
C ASN A 44 15.58 -2.61 -12.42
N GLY A 45 16.54 -1.99 -11.73
CA GLY A 45 17.79 -1.54 -12.34
C GLY A 45 17.77 -0.15 -12.93
N GLU A 46 16.64 0.57 -12.86
CA GLU A 46 16.51 1.91 -13.42
C GLU A 46 15.87 2.87 -12.42
N PRO A 47 16.23 4.17 -12.47
CA PRO A 47 15.57 5.17 -11.64
C PRO A 47 14.10 5.28 -12.00
N PHE A 48 13.28 5.55 -11.00
CA PHE A 48 11.85 5.77 -11.20
C PHE A 48 11.45 7.12 -10.60
N TYR A 49 10.63 7.86 -11.33
CA TYR A 49 9.94 9.04 -10.82
C TYR A 49 8.49 9.00 -11.27
N GLY A 50 7.58 9.16 -10.33
CA GLY A 50 6.16 9.20 -10.64
C GLY A 50 5.38 10.03 -9.64
N GLN A 51 4.21 10.46 -10.06
CA GLN A 51 3.27 11.21 -9.24
C GLN A 51 1.96 10.43 -9.19
N PHE A 52 1.45 10.22 -7.99
CA PHE A 52 0.27 9.39 -7.78
C PHE A 52 -0.85 10.19 -7.13
N THR A 53 -2.08 9.88 -7.52
CA THR A 53 -3.28 10.36 -6.84
C THR A 53 -3.33 9.76 -5.43
N THR A 54 -3.85 10.54 -4.49
CA THR A 54 -4.04 10.07 -3.13
C THR A 54 -5.44 10.38 -2.63
N ASN A 55 -5.94 9.49 -1.78
CA ASN A 55 -7.17 9.71 -1.00
C ASN A 55 -8.39 10.07 -1.85
N ASP A 56 -8.53 9.45 -3.02
CA ASP A 56 -9.70 9.60 -3.87
C ASP A 56 -10.78 8.60 -3.43
N PRO A 57 -11.89 9.06 -2.85
CA PRO A 57 -12.93 8.14 -2.37
C PRO A 57 -13.67 7.44 -3.50
N GLU A 58 -13.77 8.03 -4.68
CA GLU A 58 -14.39 7.36 -5.83
C GLU A 58 -13.55 6.20 -6.31
N PHE A 59 -12.24 6.39 -6.39
CA PHE A 59 -11.31 5.30 -6.71
C PHE A 59 -11.38 4.22 -5.64
N LEU A 60 -11.42 4.62 -4.37
CA LEU A 60 -11.50 3.67 -3.26
C LEU A 60 -12.74 2.79 -3.35
N ALA A 61 -13.88 3.36 -3.71
CA ALA A 61 -15.14 2.61 -3.88
C ALA A 61 -15.08 1.59 -5.01
N GLN A 62 -14.13 1.74 -5.94
CA GLN A 62 -13.94 0.83 -7.07
C GLN A 62 -12.70 -0.04 -6.91
N THR A 63 -12.05 0.00 -5.75
CA THR A 63 -10.81 -0.72 -5.50
C THR A 63 -11.04 -2.23 -5.54
N GLU A 64 -10.17 -2.93 -6.23
CA GLU A 64 -10.20 -4.38 -6.40
C GLU A 64 -9.20 -5.11 -5.51
N LEU A 65 -8.24 -4.37 -4.95
CA LEU A 65 -7.29 -4.88 -3.97
C LEU A 65 -6.86 -3.74 -3.05
N LEU A 66 -6.98 -3.94 -1.75
CA LEU A 66 -6.42 -3.03 -0.75
C LEU A 66 -5.11 -3.61 -0.23
N LEU A 67 -4.00 -2.98 -0.58
CA LEU A 67 -2.67 -3.39 -0.15
C LEU A 67 -2.27 -2.58 1.08
N VAL A 68 -2.00 -3.26 2.18
CA VAL A 68 -1.74 -2.59 3.47
C VAL A 68 -0.25 -2.67 3.79
N CYS A 69 0.39 -1.50 3.84
CA CYS A 69 1.83 -1.33 4.09
C CYS A 69 2.08 -0.52 5.37
N LEU A 70 1.24 -0.71 6.37
CA LEU A 70 1.36 -0.04 7.66
C LEU A 70 2.08 -0.93 8.66
N LYS A 71 2.57 -0.32 9.72
CA LYS A 71 3.07 -1.08 10.86
C LYS A 71 1.91 -1.77 11.57
N ALA A 72 2.18 -2.94 12.18
CA ALA A 72 1.13 -3.78 12.76
C ALA A 72 0.21 -3.02 13.72
N TRP A 73 0.77 -2.16 14.57
CA TRP A 73 0.00 -1.43 15.57
C TRP A 73 -0.93 -0.35 14.98
N GLN A 74 -0.70 0.04 13.71
CA GLN A 74 -1.52 1.04 13.02
C GLN A 74 -2.62 0.40 12.16
N THR A 75 -2.47 -0.88 11.86
CA THR A 75 -3.20 -1.50 10.75
C THR A 75 -4.69 -1.67 11.02
N SER A 76 -5.05 -2.22 12.17
CA SER A 76 -6.45 -2.53 12.47
C SER A 76 -7.35 -1.30 12.41
N GLU A 77 -6.92 -0.21 13.03
CA GLU A 77 -7.69 1.03 13.03
C GLU A 77 -7.82 1.61 11.62
N ALA A 78 -6.70 1.69 10.90
CA ALA A 78 -6.70 2.27 9.56
C ALA A 78 -7.54 1.45 8.58
N VAL A 79 -7.44 0.13 8.62
CA VAL A 79 -8.24 -0.75 7.75
C VAL A 79 -9.71 -0.62 8.09
N ASN A 80 -10.07 -0.63 9.38
CA ASN A 80 -11.46 -0.51 9.80
C ASN A 80 -12.11 0.80 9.32
N GLN A 81 -11.35 1.87 9.19
CA GLN A 81 -11.86 3.13 8.66
C GLN A 81 -12.20 3.04 7.16
N LEU A 82 -11.50 2.19 6.42
CA LEU A 82 -11.69 2.05 4.98
C LEU A 82 -12.69 0.96 4.59
N LEU A 83 -12.89 -0.05 5.42
CA LEU A 83 -13.77 -1.17 5.09
C LEU A 83 -15.17 -0.74 4.61
N PRO A 84 -15.84 0.24 5.24
CA PRO A 84 -17.16 0.68 4.74
C PRO A 84 -17.11 1.37 3.38
N GLN A 85 -15.93 1.78 2.93
CA GLN A 85 -15.75 2.55 1.70
C GLN A 85 -15.30 1.71 0.52
N ILE A 86 -14.97 0.43 0.74
CA ILE A 86 -14.53 -0.49 -0.31
C ILE A 86 -15.58 -1.59 -0.52
N PRO A 87 -15.60 -2.22 -1.71
CA PRO A 87 -16.49 -3.36 -1.93
C PRO A 87 -16.19 -4.51 -0.97
N GLU A 88 -17.22 -5.21 -0.50
CA GLU A 88 -17.03 -6.36 0.40
C GLU A 88 -16.24 -7.49 -0.24
N SER A 89 -16.26 -7.58 -1.57
CA SER A 89 -15.49 -8.56 -2.33
C SER A 89 -14.02 -8.18 -2.50
N CYS A 90 -13.63 -6.96 -2.13
CA CYS A 90 -12.26 -6.48 -2.29
C CYS A 90 -11.33 -7.16 -1.29
N PRO A 91 -10.34 -7.95 -1.74
CA PRO A 91 -9.37 -8.53 -0.81
C PRO A 91 -8.52 -7.46 -0.12
N VAL A 92 -8.18 -7.74 1.13
CA VAL A 92 -7.27 -6.93 1.93
C VAL A 92 -5.99 -7.72 2.14
N LEU A 93 -4.88 -7.26 1.56
CA LEU A 93 -3.59 -7.92 1.67
C LEU A 93 -2.70 -7.17 2.66
N LEU A 94 -2.38 -7.84 3.76
CA LEU A 94 -1.51 -7.31 4.80
C LEU A 94 -0.07 -7.73 4.55
N LEU A 95 0.82 -6.75 4.35
CA LEU A 95 2.24 -7.01 4.08
C LEU A 95 3.07 -6.86 5.35
N HIS A 96 2.79 -7.70 6.35
CA HIS A 96 3.59 -7.79 7.56
C HIS A 96 3.26 -9.08 8.32
N ASN A 97 4.11 -9.43 9.29
CA ASN A 97 3.97 -10.64 10.10
C ASN A 97 2.97 -10.48 11.26
N GLY A 98 1.97 -9.64 11.09
CA GLY A 98 1.04 -9.34 12.17
C GLY A 98 -0.07 -10.36 12.33
N MET A 99 0.21 -11.52 12.90
CA MET A 99 -0.84 -12.52 13.18
C MET A 99 -1.95 -11.93 14.06
N GLY A 100 -1.58 -11.05 14.99
CA GLY A 100 -2.55 -10.36 15.84
C GLY A 100 -3.49 -9.47 15.04
N VAL A 101 -2.99 -8.80 14.00
CA VAL A 101 -3.80 -7.95 13.13
C VAL A 101 -4.82 -8.77 12.35
N ALA A 102 -4.40 -9.89 11.77
CA ALA A 102 -5.32 -10.77 11.05
C ALA A 102 -6.43 -11.26 11.98
N ARG A 103 -6.11 -11.55 13.22
CA ARG A 103 -7.08 -11.97 14.22
C ARG A 103 -8.05 -10.83 14.58
N GLU A 104 -7.55 -9.62 14.74
CA GLU A 104 -8.38 -8.44 15.03
C GLU A 104 -9.35 -8.13 13.89
N LEU A 105 -8.96 -8.41 12.65
CA LEU A 105 -9.77 -8.15 11.46
C LEU A 105 -10.57 -9.37 11.01
N SER A 106 -10.55 -10.47 11.75
CA SER A 106 -11.18 -11.74 11.34
C SER A 106 -12.69 -11.65 11.09
N ARG A 107 -13.35 -10.62 11.61
CA ARG A 107 -14.80 -10.42 11.41
C ARG A 107 -15.13 -9.53 10.23
N CYS A 108 -14.14 -9.02 9.49
CA CYS A 108 -14.44 -8.20 8.33
C CYS A 108 -15.04 -9.07 7.21
N PRO A 109 -15.97 -8.51 6.39
CA PRO A 109 -16.59 -9.28 5.30
C PRO A 109 -15.62 -9.56 4.15
N ASN A 110 -14.53 -8.81 4.07
CA ASN A 110 -13.57 -8.87 2.98
C ASN A 110 -12.64 -10.07 3.12
N PRO A 111 -12.24 -10.72 2.02
CA PRO A 111 -11.14 -11.70 2.07
C PRO A 111 -9.88 -11.06 2.65
N LEU A 112 -9.28 -11.73 3.62
CA LEU A 112 -8.10 -11.23 4.31
C LEU A 112 -6.92 -12.12 3.99
N LEU A 113 -5.88 -11.53 3.39
CA LEU A 113 -4.66 -12.22 2.98
C LEU A 113 -3.47 -11.63 3.72
N THR A 114 -2.47 -12.44 3.94
CA THR A 114 -1.21 -11.98 4.53
C THR A 114 -0.06 -12.32 3.60
N GLY A 115 0.94 -11.45 3.55
CA GLY A 115 2.11 -11.66 2.74
C GLY A 115 3.35 -11.11 3.44
N ILE A 116 4.50 -11.55 3.00
CA ILE A 116 5.80 -11.10 3.50
C ILE A 116 6.57 -10.52 2.33
N THR A 117 7.14 -9.33 2.52
CA THR A 117 8.05 -8.75 1.53
C THR A 117 9.49 -8.98 1.95
N SER A 118 10.32 -9.41 0.99
CA SER A 118 11.76 -9.54 1.18
C SER A 118 12.51 -8.28 0.73
N HIS A 119 11.79 -7.29 0.23
CA HIS A 119 12.38 -6.03 -0.21
C HIS A 119 12.43 -5.03 0.93
N GLY A 120 13.57 -4.38 1.10
CA GLY A 120 13.72 -3.24 1.98
C GLY A 120 13.71 -1.95 1.19
N ALA A 121 13.31 -0.87 1.85
CA ALA A 121 13.36 0.45 1.26
C ALA A 121 13.48 1.50 2.36
N TYR A 122 14.18 2.60 2.06
CA TYR A 122 14.28 3.74 2.98
C TYR A 122 14.35 5.03 2.16
N GLU A 123 13.92 6.12 2.77
CA GLU A 123 13.95 7.44 2.12
C GLU A 123 15.05 8.31 2.71
N GLU A 124 15.74 9.04 1.83
CA GLU A 124 16.74 10.00 2.19
C GLU A 124 16.65 11.19 1.24
N ASN A 125 16.43 12.40 1.76
CA ASN A 125 16.29 13.61 0.96
C ASN A 125 15.25 13.51 -0.15
N GLY A 126 14.13 12.84 0.13
CA GLY A 126 13.05 12.66 -0.83
C GLY A 126 13.29 11.58 -1.88
N LEU A 127 14.44 10.92 -1.84
CA LEU A 127 14.77 9.81 -2.74
C LEU A 127 14.60 8.49 -2.00
N LEU A 128 13.83 7.59 -2.59
CA LEU A 128 13.62 6.26 -2.06
C LEU A 128 14.72 5.32 -2.55
N HIS A 129 15.41 4.70 -1.62
CA HIS A 129 16.44 3.70 -1.92
C HIS A 129 15.85 2.30 -1.76
N HIS A 130 15.87 1.54 -2.84
CA HIS A 130 15.38 0.18 -2.87
C HIS A 130 16.51 -0.77 -2.53
N SER A 131 16.38 -1.45 -1.39
CA SER A 131 17.31 -2.48 -0.96
C SER A 131 16.66 -3.84 -1.18
N ARG A 132 17.09 -4.55 -2.21
CA ARG A 132 16.63 -5.90 -2.46
C ARG A 132 17.43 -6.88 -1.64
N ARG A 133 16.75 -7.67 -0.83
CA ARG A 133 17.37 -8.78 -0.13
C ARG A 133 16.98 -10.05 -0.86
N GLY A 134 17.96 -10.63 -1.51
CA GLY A 134 17.81 -11.96 -2.08
C GLY A 134 17.76 -12.96 -0.94
N LEU A 135 16.68 -13.62 -0.79
CA LEU A 135 16.55 -14.70 0.17
C LEU A 135 16.51 -16.02 -0.54
#